data_78f79496e97c59898534850c08defd29
#
_entry.id   78f79496e97c59898534850c08defd29
#
_cell.length_a   1.000
_cell.length_b   1.000
_cell.length_c   1.000
_cell.angle_alpha   90.00
_cell.angle_beta   90.00
_cell.angle_gamma   90.00
#
_symmetry.space_group_name_H-M   'P 1'
#
loop_
_entity.id
_entity.type
_entity.pdbx_description
1 polymer ?
#
loop_
_entity_poly.entity_id
_entity_poly.type
_entity_poly.pdbx_seq_one_letter_code
_entity_poly.pdbx_strand_id
1 'polypeptide(L)'
;MSMRRLRDSWRAVLVITASVWVMPFARVLAAPPEFVPWQADHHIHMRSQAVYDAYASLCAQFDKSDCDAPDAAHPVRGAADVIAALDEAHVEKGVVLSMGYFFGSPYLAAKHYDVARMTRAENEYVADQVARNPKRLIGFFSVDPLSDSALEEVRFWADNHRLTGLKLHFANSGVHLKDPEQVRKIAAVVGLAGDRKLPMVIHLRAAREFTAEEAEIFIRDILPRAGDSWVQIAHAAGWYGTDRIMFDNLAAFAAHIRRNDPVTRHTLFDLAVVVTSATTPDEAAALAKLMRQIGLKRFVMGSDYDLSTPKSTDDLIRAKLHLSNREWREVARNCAPWAC
;
A
#
# COMPACT_ATOMS: atom_id res chain seq x y z
N MET A 1 101.74 -31.48 -4.52
CA MET A 1 101.11 -32.79 -4.42
C MET A 1 99.71 -32.58 -3.94
N SER A 2 98.68 -32.97 -4.55
CA SER A 2 98.13 -33.91 -5.50
C SER A 2 96.77 -33.41 -6.00
N MET A 3 96.54 -33.59 -7.27
CA MET A 3 95.21 -33.33 -7.91
C MET A 3 94.19 -34.34 -7.41
N ARG A 4 92.98 -33.93 -7.36
CA ARG A 4 91.84 -34.75 -7.79
C ARG A 4 90.67 -33.87 -8.23
N ARG A 5 90.25 -34.09 -9.47
CA ARG A 5 89.06 -33.59 -10.13
C ARG A 5 87.78 -34.22 -9.50
N LEU A 6 86.73 -33.45 -9.46
CA LEU A 6 85.38 -34.05 -9.40
C LEU A 6 84.40 -33.22 -10.22
N ARG A 7 83.62 -33.95 -10.97
CA ARG A 7 82.77 -33.65 -12.12
C ARG A 7 81.56 -32.77 -11.78
N ASP A 8 81.31 -31.84 -12.73
CA ASP A 8 80.04 -31.09 -12.84
C ASP A 8 78.85 -32.04 -13.08
N SER A 9 77.79 -31.87 -12.32
CA SER A 9 76.46 -32.38 -12.65
C SER A 9 75.45 -31.26 -12.61
N TRP A 10 75.18 -30.73 -13.83
CA TRP A 10 74.10 -29.78 -14.04
C TRP A 10 72.74 -30.46 -13.81
N ARG A 11 71.97 -30.08 -12.80
CA ARG A 11 70.56 -30.41 -12.69
C ARG A 11 69.78 -29.26 -13.22
N ALA A 12 69.15 -29.43 -14.39
CA ALA A 12 68.16 -28.51 -14.93
C ALA A 12 66.91 -28.54 -14.05
N VAL A 13 66.60 -27.43 -13.41
CA VAL A 13 65.31 -27.22 -12.69
C VAL A 13 64.33 -26.70 -13.72
N LEU A 14 63.35 -27.54 -14.06
CA LEU A 14 62.18 -27.16 -14.89
C LEU A 14 61.23 -26.31 -14.04
N VAL A 15 61.18 -25.02 -14.26
CA VAL A 15 60.18 -24.12 -13.66
C VAL A 15 58.92 -24.19 -14.52
N ILE A 16 57.92 -24.94 -14.09
CA ILE A 16 56.58 -24.95 -14.70
C ILE A 16 55.81 -23.73 -14.18
N THR A 17 55.76 -22.66 -14.95
CA THR A 17 54.89 -21.51 -14.71
C THR A 17 53.45 -21.89 -15.10
N ALA A 18 52.63 -22.22 -14.12
CA ALA A 18 51.18 -22.38 -14.31
C ALA A 18 50.57 -20.97 -14.49
N SER A 19 50.25 -20.61 -15.72
CA SER A 19 49.48 -19.40 -16.03
C SER A 19 48.00 -19.63 -15.61
N VAL A 20 47.58 -19.09 -14.47
CA VAL A 20 46.18 -19.05 -14.05
C VAL A 20 45.46 -18.00 -14.91
N TRP A 21 44.70 -18.44 -15.88
CA TRP A 21 43.79 -17.59 -16.63
C TRP A 21 42.61 -17.25 -15.72
N VAL A 22 42.63 -16.05 -15.12
CA VAL A 22 41.48 -15.48 -14.45
C VAL A 22 40.55 -14.98 -15.57
N MET A 23 39.55 -15.78 -15.92
CA MET A 23 38.48 -15.31 -16.78
C MET A 23 37.73 -14.18 -16.04
N PRO A 24 37.59 -12.98 -16.61
CA PRO A 24 36.73 -11.97 -16.01
C PRO A 24 35.31 -12.51 -16.06
N PHE A 25 34.70 -12.76 -14.90
CA PHE A 25 33.27 -12.94 -14.80
C PHE A 25 32.61 -11.63 -15.28
N ALA A 26 32.23 -11.60 -16.56
CA ALA A 26 31.34 -10.56 -17.04
C ALA A 26 30.07 -10.66 -16.19
N ARG A 27 29.84 -9.67 -15.31
CA ARG A 27 28.53 -9.47 -14.71
C ARG A 27 27.59 -9.26 -15.89
N VAL A 28 26.81 -10.26 -16.23
CA VAL A 28 25.64 -10.08 -17.08
C VAL A 28 24.73 -9.13 -16.32
N LEU A 29 24.78 -7.86 -16.67
CA LEU A 29 23.81 -6.89 -16.22
C LEU A 29 22.48 -7.44 -16.72
N ALA A 30 21.62 -7.87 -15.77
CA ALA A 30 20.25 -8.28 -16.11
C ALA A 30 19.63 -7.13 -16.92
N ALA A 31 19.01 -7.45 -18.04
CA ALA A 31 18.24 -6.47 -18.80
C ALA A 31 17.25 -5.79 -17.86
N PRO A 32 17.02 -4.48 -18.00
CA PRO A 32 16.04 -3.79 -17.20
C PRO A 32 14.70 -4.54 -17.30
N PRO A 33 13.94 -4.64 -16.19
CA PRO A 33 12.68 -5.36 -16.22
C PRO A 33 11.75 -4.77 -17.30
N GLU A 34 11.09 -5.65 -18.04
CA GLU A 34 10.12 -5.28 -19.07
C GLU A 34 9.05 -4.33 -18.50
N PHE A 35 8.75 -3.25 -19.20
CA PHE A 35 7.63 -2.38 -18.82
C PHE A 35 6.32 -3.17 -18.96
N VAL A 36 5.57 -3.27 -17.88
CA VAL A 36 4.24 -3.89 -17.85
C VAL A 36 3.29 -2.89 -17.20
N PRO A 37 2.34 -2.33 -17.94
CA PRO A 37 1.36 -1.41 -17.36
C PRO A 37 0.50 -2.12 -16.31
N TRP A 38 0.14 -1.39 -15.25
CA TRP A 38 -0.78 -1.89 -14.25
C TRP A 38 -2.19 -2.00 -14.83
N GLN A 39 -2.95 -2.97 -14.38
CA GLN A 39 -4.38 -3.06 -14.72
C GLN A 39 -5.17 -1.92 -14.11
N ALA A 40 -4.88 -1.60 -12.85
CA ALA A 40 -5.47 -0.47 -12.16
C ALA A 40 -4.53 0.04 -11.05
N ASP A 41 -4.66 1.30 -10.71
CA ASP A 41 -4.15 1.87 -9.46
C ASP A 41 -5.26 1.72 -8.40
N HIS A 42 -5.00 0.90 -7.38
CA HIS A 42 -6.00 0.54 -6.37
C HIS A 42 -6.02 1.46 -5.15
N HIS A 43 -5.22 2.54 -5.16
CA HIS A 43 -5.13 3.46 -4.03
C HIS A 43 -4.81 4.88 -4.49
N ILE A 44 -5.84 5.66 -4.68
CA ILE A 44 -5.77 7.06 -5.14
C ILE A 44 -6.63 7.91 -4.23
N HIS A 45 -6.17 9.10 -3.90
CA HIS A 45 -6.98 10.12 -3.25
C HIS A 45 -7.26 11.30 -4.18
N MET A 46 -8.48 11.79 -4.17
CA MET A 46 -8.84 13.13 -4.64
C MET A 46 -8.94 14.04 -3.42
N ARG A 47 -8.83 15.32 -3.65
CA ARG A 47 -8.85 16.31 -2.59
C ARG A 47 -9.74 17.48 -2.96
N SER A 48 -10.89 17.62 -2.27
CA SER A 48 -11.71 18.82 -2.35
C SER A 48 -11.05 19.98 -1.62
N GLN A 49 -11.57 21.21 -1.79
CA GLN A 49 -11.11 22.36 -1.02
C GLN A 49 -11.28 22.15 0.48
N ALA A 50 -12.38 21.53 0.91
CA ALA A 50 -12.62 21.25 2.34
C ALA A 50 -11.59 20.29 2.94
N VAL A 51 -11.20 19.26 2.21
CA VAL A 51 -10.14 18.33 2.62
C VAL A 51 -8.77 19.03 2.64
N TYR A 52 -8.49 19.87 1.63
CA TYR A 52 -7.26 20.68 1.64
C TYR A 52 -7.16 21.54 2.90
N ASP A 53 -8.23 22.30 3.22
CA ASP A 53 -8.25 23.19 4.38
C ASP A 53 -8.09 22.41 5.70
N ALA A 54 -8.73 21.25 5.80
CA ALA A 54 -8.62 20.38 6.96
C ALA A 54 -7.19 19.81 7.10
N TYR A 55 -6.60 19.33 5.99
CA TYR A 55 -5.25 18.79 6.00
C TYR A 55 -4.20 19.86 6.28
N ALA A 56 -4.30 21.04 5.68
CA ALA A 56 -3.43 22.16 5.99
C ALA A 56 -3.51 22.55 7.49
N SER A 57 -4.73 22.50 8.06
CA SER A 57 -4.95 22.75 9.49
C SER A 57 -4.34 21.65 10.38
N LEU A 58 -4.33 20.42 9.94
CA LEU A 58 -3.65 19.31 10.63
C LEU A 58 -2.13 19.53 10.59
N CYS A 59 -1.56 19.74 9.42
CA CYS A 59 -0.12 19.94 9.25
C CYS A 59 0.41 21.14 10.03
N ALA A 60 -0.40 22.19 10.22
CA ALA A 60 -0.03 23.34 11.03
C ALA A 60 0.19 23.03 12.53
N GLN A 61 -0.20 21.83 13.01
CA GLN A 61 -0.01 21.37 14.38
C GLN A 61 1.27 20.56 14.57
N PHE A 62 1.97 20.20 13.49
CA PHE A 62 3.19 19.41 13.51
C PHE A 62 4.38 20.23 13.00
N ASP A 63 5.58 19.78 13.30
CA ASP A 63 6.77 20.31 12.65
C ASP A 63 6.74 20.02 11.15
N LYS A 64 7.32 20.90 10.34
CA LYS A 64 7.31 20.78 8.88
C LYS A 64 7.93 19.48 8.35
N SER A 65 8.78 18.83 9.15
CA SER A 65 9.38 17.53 8.85
C SER A 65 8.45 16.34 9.08
N ASP A 66 7.35 16.54 9.82
CA ASP A 66 6.46 15.46 10.28
C ASP A 66 5.12 15.43 9.53
N CYS A 67 4.88 16.41 8.68
CA CYS A 67 3.67 16.47 7.86
C CYS A 67 3.98 17.09 6.49
N ASP A 68 3.74 16.33 5.44
CA ASP A 68 3.80 16.82 4.06
C ASP A 68 2.60 17.74 3.82
N ALA A 69 2.81 19.05 4.02
CA ALA A 69 1.75 20.04 3.80
C ALA A 69 1.27 19.98 2.34
N PRO A 70 -0.06 19.98 2.11
CA PRO A 70 -0.58 19.90 0.76
C PRO A 70 -0.16 21.11 -0.07
N ASP A 71 0.09 20.86 -1.36
CA ASP A 71 0.53 21.88 -2.31
C ASP A 71 -0.48 23.04 -2.39
N ALA A 72 -0.06 24.22 -1.90
CA ALA A 72 -0.90 25.43 -1.87
C ALA A 72 -1.17 26.00 -3.26
N ALA A 73 -0.33 25.71 -4.26
CA ALA A 73 -0.57 26.13 -5.64
C ALA A 73 -1.68 25.31 -6.31
N HIS A 74 -1.89 24.09 -5.83
CA HIS A 74 -2.92 23.18 -6.35
C HIS A 74 -3.73 22.57 -5.20
N PRO A 75 -4.57 23.35 -4.53
CA PRO A 75 -5.30 22.90 -3.34
C PRO A 75 -6.29 21.77 -3.63
N VAL A 76 -6.94 21.82 -4.78
CA VAL A 76 -7.91 20.81 -5.21
C VAL A 76 -7.24 19.83 -6.17
N ARG A 77 -7.52 18.54 -6.00
CA ARG A 77 -7.13 17.46 -6.90
C ARG A 77 -8.39 16.70 -7.32
N GLY A 78 -8.76 16.83 -8.57
CA GLY A 78 -9.96 16.21 -9.13
C GLY A 78 -9.66 15.08 -10.11
N ALA A 79 -10.71 14.64 -10.81
CA ALA A 79 -10.60 13.57 -11.78
C ALA A 79 -9.59 13.85 -12.91
N ALA A 80 -9.48 15.11 -13.37
CA ALA A 80 -8.54 15.47 -14.43
C ALA A 80 -7.07 15.24 -14.01
N ASP A 81 -6.71 15.60 -12.77
CA ASP A 81 -5.37 15.43 -12.23
C ASP A 81 -5.04 13.95 -12.09
N VAL A 82 -5.98 13.17 -11.54
CA VAL A 82 -5.85 11.71 -11.40
C VAL A 82 -5.68 11.03 -12.76
N ILE A 83 -6.52 11.37 -13.74
CA ILE A 83 -6.46 10.78 -15.09
C ILE A 83 -5.14 11.12 -15.77
N ALA A 84 -4.65 12.34 -15.62
CA ALA A 84 -3.35 12.74 -16.18
C ALA A 84 -2.20 11.90 -15.58
N ALA A 85 -2.22 11.64 -14.25
CA ALA A 85 -1.22 10.79 -13.60
C ALA A 85 -1.32 9.31 -14.01
N LEU A 86 -2.53 8.81 -14.23
CA LEU A 86 -2.76 7.45 -14.76
C LEU A 86 -2.26 7.32 -16.20
N ASP A 87 -2.53 8.34 -17.05
CA ASP A 87 -2.10 8.35 -18.45
C ASP A 87 -0.58 8.38 -18.59
N GLU A 88 0.11 9.18 -17.75
CA GLU A 88 1.58 9.20 -17.70
C GLU A 88 2.19 7.84 -17.41
N ALA A 89 1.53 7.04 -16.56
CA ALA A 89 1.96 5.70 -16.18
C ALA A 89 1.37 4.58 -17.06
N HIS A 90 0.56 4.91 -18.07
CA HIS A 90 -0.19 3.95 -18.91
C HIS A 90 -1.10 3.03 -18.09
N VAL A 91 -1.68 3.53 -17.00
CA VAL A 91 -2.63 2.80 -16.15
C VAL A 91 -4.05 3.08 -16.63
N GLU A 92 -4.82 2.02 -16.87
CA GLU A 92 -6.15 2.18 -17.48
C GLU A 92 -7.18 2.73 -16.50
N LYS A 93 -7.18 2.28 -15.25
CA LYS A 93 -8.20 2.62 -14.25
C LYS A 93 -7.60 3.04 -12.93
N GLY A 94 -8.34 3.83 -12.15
CA GLY A 94 -7.98 4.22 -10.80
C GLY A 94 -9.11 4.02 -9.80
N VAL A 95 -8.79 3.47 -8.63
CA VAL A 95 -9.72 3.35 -7.50
C VAL A 95 -9.52 4.56 -6.59
N VAL A 96 -10.50 5.44 -6.58
CA VAL A 96 -10.50 6.68 -5.82
C VAL A 96 -11.11 6.46 -4.46
N LEU A 97 -10.35 6.71 -3.42
CA LEU A 97 -10.71 6.53 -2.02
C LEU A 97 -11.04 7.91 -1.41
N SER A 98 -12.30 8.13 -1.04
CA SER A 98 -12.73 9.37 -0.37
C SER A 98 -11.96 9.62 0.92
N MET A 99 -11.73 10.87 1.24
CA MET A 99 -11.10 11.33 2.49
C MET A 99 -12.11 11.86 3.52
N GLY A 100 -13.41 11.55 3.39
CA GLY A 100 -14.45 12.01 4.30
C GLY A 100 -14.21 11.61 5.77
N TYR A 101 -13.53 10.46 6.02
CA TYR A 101 -13.13 10.04 7.36
C TYR A 101 -12.30 11.10 8.10
N PHE A 102 -11.65 12.01 7.36
CA PHE A 102 -10.72 13.00 7.91
C PHE A 102 -11.40 14.01 8.83
N PHE A 103 -12.67 14.34 8.56
CA PHE A 103 -13.42 15.30 9.36
C PHE A 103 -13.77 14.79 10.77
N GLY A 104 -13.76 13.47 10.99
CA GLY A 104 -13.89 12.84 12.31
C GLY A 104 -12.57 12.70 13.08
N SER A 105 -11.46 13.11 12.48
CA SER A 105 -10.13 12.96 13.09
C SER A 105 -10.03 13.68 14.44
N PRO A 106 -9.58 12.99 15.51
CA PRO A 106 -9.38 13.63 16.80
C PRO A 106 -8.33 14.76 16.76
N TYR A 107 -7.42 14.73 15.79
CA TYR A 107 -6.44 15.78 15.56
C TYR A 107 -7.06 17.07 15.01
N LEU A 108 -8.30 17.02 14.52
CA LEU A 108 -9.07 18.15 14.02
C LEU A 108 -10.24 18.54 14.94
N ALA A 109 -10.36 17.92 16.13
CA ALA A 109 -11.48 18.14 17.05
C ALA A 109 -11.68 19.64 17.42
N ALA A 110 -10.59 20.42 17.52
CA ALA A 110 -10.65 21.86 17.78
C ALA A 110 -11.37 22.69 16.69
N LYS A 111 -11.55 22.12 15.47
CA LYS A 111 -12.26 22.76 14.35
C LYS A 111 -13.78 22.63 14.46
N HIS A 112 -14.29 21.74 15.33
CA HIS A 112 -15.73 21.51 15.54
C HIS A 112 -16.50 21.29 14.26
N TYR A 113 -15.97 20.45 13.34
CA TYR A 113 -16.67 20.10 12.11
C TYR A 113 -18.01 19.40 12.42
N ASP A 114 -19.03 19.71 11.64
CA ASP A 114 -20.18 18.82 11.49
C ASP A 114 -19.74 17.58 10.70
N VAL A 115 -19.26 16.56 11.43
CA VAL A 115 -18.61 15.38 10.86
C VAL A 115 -19.52 14.67 9.85
N ALA A 116 -20.79 14.47 10.19
CA ALA A 116 -21.73 13.79 9.30
C ALA A 116 -21.91 14.54 7.98
N ARG A 117 -22.15 15.85 8.05
CA ARG A 117 -22.35 16.70 6.88
C ARG A 117 -21.07 16.78 6.02
N MET A 118 -19.91 16.97 6.65
CA MET A 118 -18.65 17.12 5.93
C MET A 118 -18.20 15.81 5.28
N THR A 119 -18.38 14.68 5.97
CA THR A 119 -18.12 13.34 5.42
C THR A 119 -19.02 13.08 4.20
N ARG A 120 -20.32 13.36 4.32
CA ARG A 120 -21.26 13.23 3.21
C ARG A 120 -20.85 14.10 2.02
N ALA A 121 -20.50 15.36 2.26
CA ALA A 121 -20.12 16.30 1.20
C ALA A 121 -18.85 15.84 0.44
N GLU A 122 -17.86 15.26 1.14
CA GLU A 122 -16.66 14.72 0.50
C GLU A 122 -16.95 13.45 -0.30
N ASN A 123 -17.76 12.56 0.23
CA ASN A 123 -18.21 11.38 -0.50
C ASN A 123 -19.00 11.76 -1.77
N GLU A 124 -19.88 12.77 -1.70
CA GLU A 124 -20.59 13.33 -2.86
C GLU A 124 -19.61 13.92 -3.90
N TYR A 125 -18.58 14.66 -3.43
CA TYR A 125 -17.55 15.20 -4.32
C TYR A 125 -16.89 14.06 -5.13
N VAL A 126 -16.46 12.98 -4.46
CA VAL A 126 -15.84 11.83 -5.13
C VAL A 126 -16.84 11.15 -6.07
N ALA A 127 -18.09 10.96 -5.65
CA ALA A 127 -19.14 10.35 -6.47
C ALA A 127 -19.38 11.14 -7.78
N ASP A 128 -19.42 12.46 -7.69
CA ASP A 128 -19.60 13.33 -8.85
C ASP A 128 -18.42 13.29 -9.82
N GLN A 129 -17.17 13.24 -9.29
CA GLN A 129 -15.97 13.13 -10.11
C GLN A 129 -15.91 11.79 -10.85
N VAL A 130 -16.24 10.68 -10.15
CA VAL A 130 -16.25 9.33 -10.72
C VAL A 130 -17.37 9.20 -11.77
N ALA A 131 -18.57 9.70 -11.48
CA ALA A 131 -19.72 9.64 -12.39
C ALA A 131 -19.46 10.30 -13.75
N ARG A 132 -18.59 11.31 -13.79
CA ARG A 132 -18.17 11.97 -15.05
C ARG A 132 -17.11 11.17 -15.83
N ASN A 133 -16.47 10.19 -15.18
CA ASN A 133 -15.35 9.42 -15.74
C ASN A 133 -15.49 7.91 -15.50
N PRO A 134 -16.66 7.28 -15.79
CA PRO A 134 -17.00 5.93 -15.31
C PRO A 134 -16.17 4.82 -15.96
N LYS A 135 -15.48 5.11 -17.07
CA LYS A 135 -14.58 4.16 -17.74
C LYS A 135 -13.17 4.15 -17.12
N ARG A 136 -12.82 5.20 -16.41
CA ARG A 136 -11.46 5.42 -15.90
C ARG A 136 -11.40 5.34 -14.35
N LEU A 137 -12.47 5.68 -13.66
CA LEU A 137 -12.47 5.87 -12.22
C LEU A 137 -13.55 5.03 -11.54
N ILE A 138 -13.18 4.45 -10.40
CA ILE A 138 -14.04 3.67 -9.50
C ILE A 138 -13.96 4.34 -8.14
N GLY A 139 -15.08 4.67 -7.52
CA GLY A 139 -15.09 5.44 -6.27
C GLY A 139 -15.43 4.59 -5.06
N PHE A 140 -14.78 4.89 -3.95
CA PHE A 140 -15.07 4.37 -2.63
C PHE A 140 -15.45 5.54 -1.71
N PHE A 141 -16.58 5.42 -1.03
CA PHE A 141 -16.90 6.36 0.04
C PHE A 141 -16.11 6.04 1.30
N SER A 142 -16.06 6.98 2.22
CA SER A 142 -15.37 6.77 3.48
C SER A 142 -16.19 7.22 4.67
N VAL A 143 -15.89 6.65 5.84
CA VAL A 143 -16.44 7.06 7.12
C VAL A 143 -15.34 7.04 8.19
N ASP A 144 -15.47 7.87 9.22
CA ASP A 144 -14.81 7.60 10.49
C ASP A 144 -15.60 6.48 11.21
N PRO A 145 -15.01 5.27 11.41
CA PRO A 145 -15.73 4.13 11.97
C PRO A 145 -16.10 4.31 13.44
N LEU A 146 -15.55 5.32 14.12
CA LEU A 146 -15.86 5.64 15.52
C LEU A 146 -16.99 6.68 15.65
N SER A 147 -17.32 7.37 14.55
CA SER A 147 -18.40 8.36 14.51
C SER A 147 -19.78 7.72 14.70
N ASP A 148 -20.66 8.44 15.40
CA ASP A 148 -22.05 8.01 15.60
C ASP A 148 -22.85 7.95 14.29
N SER A 149 -22.45 8.70 13.26
CA SER A 149 -23.06 8.70 11.92
C SER A 149 -22.54 7.60 10.99
N ALA A 150 -21.50 6.83 11.39
CA ALA A 150 -20.82 5.88 10.50
C ALA A 150 -21.80 4.84 9.87
N LEU A 151 -22.65 4.22 10.67
CA LEU A 151 -23.58 3.20 10.18
C LEU A 151 -24.67 3.77 9.26
N GLU A 152 -25.12 5.00 9.50
CA GLU A 152 -26.06 5.69 8.62
C GLU A 152 -25.43 6.01 7.28
N GLU A 153 -24.21 6.51 7.28
CA GLU A 153 -23.46 6.82 6.08
C GLU A 153 -23.19 5.57 5.22
N VAL A 154 -22.81 4.44 5.86
CA VAL A 154 -22.63 3.16 5.14
C VAL A 154 -23.94 2.70 4.50
N ARG A 155 -25.10 2.78 5.21
CA ARG A 155 -26.40 2.42 4.62
C ARG A 155 -26.73 3.29 3.42
N PHE A 156 -26.57 4.60 3.55
CA PHE A 156 -26.86 5.55 2.47
C PHE A 156 -26.10 5.22 1.19
N TRP A 157 -24.77 5.02 1.28
CA TRP A 157 -23.96 4.74 0.10
C TRP A 157 -24.17 3.33 -0.45
N ALA A 158 -24.42 2.34 0.41
CA ALA A 158 -24.80 1.00 -0.01
C ALA A 158 -26.13 0.96 -0.80
N ASP A 159 -27.09 1.80 -0.42
CA ASP A 159 -28.43 1.81 -1.04
C ASP A 159 -28.46 2.63 -2.34
N ASN A 160 -27.62 3.65 -2.50
CA ASN A 160 -27.65 4.50 -3.70
C ASN A 160 -26.70 4.04 -4.83
N HIS A 161 -25.76 3.15 -4.56
CA HIS A 161 -24.85 2.53 -5.53
C HIS A 161 -24.00 3.49 -6.39
N ARG A 162 -23.85 4.75 -5.99
CA ARG A 162 -23.00 5.73 -6.74
C ARG A 162 -21.51 5.51 -6.51
N LEU A 163 -21.17 4.86 -5.38
CA LEU A 163 -19.81 4.46 -5.04
C LEU A 163 -19.75 2.96 -4.78
N THR A 164 -18.63 2.34 -5.13
CA THR A 164 -18.51 0.88 -5.23
C THR A 164 -18.20 0.22 -3.89
N GLY A 165 -17.48 0.88 -3.00
CA GLY A 165 -16.99 0.29 -1.76
C GLY A 165 -16.69 1.30 -0.68
N LEU A 166 -16.15 0.80 0.44
CA LEU A 166 -15.88 1.55 1.67
C LEU A 166 -14.37 1.72 1.91
N LYS A 167 -13.92 2.94 2.19
CA LYS A 167 -12.58 3.24 2.74
C LYS A 167 -12.67 3.50 4.23
N LEU A 168 -11.80 2.85 5.00
CA LEU A 168 -11.54 3.15 6.42
C LEU A 168 -10.08 3.54 6.62
N HIS A 169 -9.83 4.47 7.53
CA HIS A 169 -8.48 4.94 7.84
C HIS A 169 -8.26 5.03 9.35
N PHE A 170 -7.76 3.96 9.96
CA PHE A 170 -7.68 3.84 11.41
C PHE A 170 -6.81 4.92 12.06
N ALA A 171 -5.68 5.29 11.44
CA ALA A 171 -4.82 6.33 12.01
C ALA A 171 -5.52 7.69 12.10
N ASN A 172 -6.16 8.13 11.01
CA ASN A 172 -6.86 9.42 11.01
C ASN A 172 -8.12 9.41 11.87
N SER A 173 -8.72 8.25 12.11
CA SER A 173 -9.86 8.09 13.02
C SER A 173 -9.46 7.89 14.49
N GLY A 174 -8.16 7.91 14.81
CA GLY A 174 -7.67 7.72 16.19
C GLY A 174 -8.03 6.37 16.78
N VAL A 175 -8.03 5.31 15.98
CA VAL A 175 -8.40 3.96 16.40
C VAL A 175 -7.35 3.38 17.35
N HIS A 176 -7.82 2.75 18.42
CA HIS A 176 -7.04 1.94 19.36
C HIS A 176 -7.61 0.52 19.41
N LEU A 177 -6.99 -0.44 18.70
CA LEU A 177 -7.51 -1.81 18.62
C LEU A 177 -7.42 -2.60 19.93
N LYS A 178 -6.71 -2.09 20.93
CA LYS A 178 -6.74 -2.65 22.30
C LYS A 178 -7.92 -2.15 23.13
N ASP A 179 -8.71 -1.23 22.62
CA ASP A 179 -9.99 -0.80 23.20
C ASP A 179 -11.13 -1.66 22.67
N PRO A 180 -11.76 -2.53 23.50
CA PRO A 180 -12.84 -3.43 23.06
C PRO A 180 -14.06 -2.69 22.54
N GLU A 181 -14.34 -1.47 23.02
CA GLU A 181 -15.49 -0.67 22.57
C GLU A 181 -15.27 -0.19 21.14
N GLN A 182 -14.06 0.30 20.82
CA GLN A 182 -13.71 0.71 19.47
C GLN A 182 -13.69 -0.49 18.51
N VAL A 183 -13.15 -1.64 18.94
CA VAL A 183 -13.20 -2.89 18.15
C VAL A 183 -14.64 -3.24 17.83
N ARG A 184 -15.57 -3.15 18.80
CA ARG A 184 -16.99 -3.43 18.59
C ARG A 184 -17.64 -2.46 17.58
N LYS A 185 -17.35 -1.15 17.66
CA LYS A 185 -17.83 -0.14 16.70
C LYS A 185 -17.32 -0.44 15.29
N ILE A 186 -16.02 -0.67 15.13
CA ILE A 186 -15.42 -0.98 13.84
C ILE A 186 -15.98 -2.29 13.26
N ALA A 187 -16.11 -3.32 14.10
CA ALA A 187 -16.71 -4.60 13.70
C ALA A 187 -18.15 -4.45 13.22
N ALA A 188 -18.91 -3.52 13.79
CA ALA A 188 -20.28 -3.21 13.34
C ALA A 188 -20.28 -2.52 11.95
N VAL A 189 -19.37 -1.58 11.72
CA VAL A 189 -19.20 -0.90 10.40
C VAL A 189 -18.78 -1.90 9.33
N VAL A 190 -17.74 -2.72 9.61
CA VAL A 190 -17.25 -3.76 8.70
C VAL A 190 -18.33 -4.82 8.44
N GLY A 191 -19.08 -5.22 9.47
CA GLY A 191 -20.18 -6.16 9.35
C GLY A 191 -21.30 -5.65 8.45
N LEU A 192 -21.71 -4.41 8.63
CA LEU A 192 -22.73 -3.79 7.77
C LEU A 192 -22.25 -3.69 6.31
N ALA A 193 -20.99 -3.33 6.07
CA ALA A 193 -20.42 -3.32 4.74
C ALA A 193 -20.36 -4.74 4.13
N GLY A 194 -20.02 -5.75 4.94
CA GLY A 194 -20.03 -7.16 4.56
C GLY A 194 -21.42 -7.66 4.16
N ASP A 195 -22.45 -7.36 4.97
CA ASP A 195 -23.85 -7.70 4.69
C ASP A 195 -24.35 -7.08 3.37
N ARG A 196 -23.81 -5.92 3.01
CA ARG A 196 -24.11 -5.19 1.76
C ARG A 196 -23.15 -5.57 0.61
N LYS A 197 -22.26 -6.54 0.82
CA LYS A 197 -21.26 -7.02 -0.16
C LYS A 197 -20.36 -5.92 -0.71
N LEU A 198 -20.12 -4.88 0.06
CA LEU A 198 -19.21 -3.79 -0.32
C LEU A 198 -17.78 -4.26 -0.16
N PRO A 199 -16.92 -4.13 -1.18
CA PRO A 199 -15.47 -4.26 -0.99
C PRO A 199 -14.96 -3.13 -0.10
N MET A 200 -13.90 -3.40 0.63
CA MET A 200 -13.33 -2.46 1.59
C MET A 200 -11.85 -2.23 1.35
N VAL A 201 -11.38 -0.99 1.51
CA VAL A 201 -9.96 -0.64 1.59
C VAL A 201 -9.69 -0.09 2.99
N ILE A 202 -8.81 -0.73 3.74
CA ILE A 202 -8.56 -0.40 5.15
C ILE A 202 -7.09 -0.03 5.35
N HIS A 203 -6.83 1.23 5.75
CA HIS A 203 -5.55 1.63 6.33
C HIS A 203 -5.54 1.14 7.78
N LEU A 204 -4.93 -0.03 7.97
CA LEU A 204 -5.00 -0.78 9.23
C LEU A 204 -4.13 -0.18 10.34
N ARG A 205 -2.90 0.22 10.02
CA ARG A 205 -1.95 0.73 11.00
C ARG A 205 -2.46 2.04 11.60
N ALA A 206 -2.90 1.98 12.86
CA ALA A 206 -3.59 3.08 13.53
C ALA A 206 -2.64 4.11 14.17
N ALA A 207 -1.41 3.71 14.50
CA ALA A 207 -0.43 4.57 15.18
C ALA A 207 1.00 4.18 14.80
N ARG A 208 1.97 5.05 15.17
CA ARG A 208 3.41 4.76 14.98
C ARG A 208 3.84 3.50 15.74
N GLU A 209 3.29 3.28 16.95
CA GLU A 209 3.59 2.15 17.84
C GLU A 209 2.67 0.94 17.63
N PHE A 210 1.97 0.89 16.52
CA PHE A 210 1.09 -0.25 16.17
C PHE A 210 1.86 -1.57 16.20
N THR A 211 1.23 -2.62 16.73
CA THR A 211 1.92 -3.90 16.99
C THR A 211 1.27 -5.06 16.24
N ALA A 212 2.02 -6.16 16.09
CA ALA A 212 1.48 -7.41 15.54
C ALA A 212 0.28 -7.93 16.36
N GLU A 213 0.21 -7.68 17.68
CA GLU A 213 -0.95 -8.01 18.50
C GLU A 213 -2.21 -7.29 18.03
N GLU A 214 -2.10 -6.01 17.66
CA GLU A 214 -3.23 -5.24 17.13
C GLU A 214 -3.64 -5.73 15.74
N ALA A 215 -2.68 -6.15 14.92
CA ALA A 215 -2.98 -6.83 13.64
C ALA A 215 -3.72 -8.16 13.88
N GLU A 216 -3.34 -8.93 14.91
CA GLU A 216 -4.04 -10.17 15.29
C GLU A 216 -5.46 -9.88 15.82
N ILE A 217 -5.65 -8.79 16.60
CA ILE A 217 -7.00 -8.36 17.03
C ILE A 217 -7.87 -8.05 15.80
N PHE A 218 -7.33 -7.32 14.82
CA PHE A 218 -8.05 -7.03 13.58
C PHE A 218 -8.44 -8.33 12.84
N ILE A 219 -7.48 -9.24 12.66
CA ILE A 219 -7.69 -10.52 11.95
C ILE A 219 -8.74 -11.39 12.66
N ARG A 220 -8.72 -11.43 13.99
CA ARG A 220 -9.58 -12.29 14.79
C ARG A 220 -10.98 -11.70 15.01
N ASP A 221 -11.08 -10.39 15.29
CA ASP A 221 -12.32 -9.81 15.84
C ASP A 221 -13.06 -8.92 14.83
N ILE A 222 -12.35 -8.35 13.83
CA ILE A 222 -12.92 -7.40 12.86
C ILE A 222 -13.06 -8.05 11.47
N LEU A 223 -11.98 -8.59 10.93
CA LEU A 223 -11.94 -9.14 9.57
C LEU A 223 -13.02 -10.21 9.29
N PRO A 224 -13.38 -11.13 10.23
CA PRO A 224 -14.44 -12.09 10.01
C PRO A 224 -15.82 -11.45 9.75
N ARG A 225 -16.02 -10.22 10.21
CA ARG A 225 -17.30 -9.49 10.01
C ARG A 225 -17.52 -9.06 8.57
N ALA A 226 -16.45 -9.01 7.76
CA ALA A 226 -16.57 -8.74 6.33
C ALA A 226 -17.27 -9.87 5.54
N GLY A 227 -17.42 -11.06 6.12
CA GLY A 227 -18.02 -12.21 5.46
C GLY A 227 -17.28 -12.59 4.17
N ASP A 228 -18.01 -12.63 3.05
CA ASP A 228 -17.43 -12.90 1.73
C ASP A 228 -17.01 -11.63 0.96
N SER A 229 -17.10 -10.46 1.56
CA SER A 229 -16.61 -9.22 0.94
C SER A 229 -15.10 -9.18 0.90
N TRP A 230 -14.57 -8.62 -0.17
CA TRP A 230 -13.12 -8.43 -0.32
C TRP A 230 -12.63 -7.28 0.57
N VAL A 231 -11.49 -7.50 1.21
CA VAL A 231 -10.82 -6.50 2.05
C VAL A 231 -9.39 -6.31 1.53
N GLN A 232 -9.09 -5.11 1.06
CA GLN A 232 -7.75 -4.67 0.72
C GLN A 232 -7.12 -3.98 1.93
N ILE A 233 -5.99 -4.49 2.39
CA ILE A 233 -5.18 -3.86 3.45
C ILE A 233 -4.17 -2.93 2.78
N ALA A 234 -4.29 -1.65 3.08
CA ALA A 234 -3.46 -0.62 2.49
C ALA A 234 -1.99 -0.74 2.94
N HIS A 235 -1.08 -0.34 2.03
CA HIS A 235 0.35 -0.21 2.30
C HIS A 235 0.99 -1.50 2.84
N ALA A 236 0.53 -2.68 2.38
CA ALA A 236 0.97 -3.99 2.89
C ALA A 236 0.95 -4.06 4.44
N ALA A 237 -0.12 -3.53 5.07
CA ALA A 237 -0.31 -3.39 6.52
C ALA A 237 0.71 -2.45 7.22
N GLY A 238 1.37 -1.59 6.44
CA GLY A 238 2.28 -0.54 6.91
C GLY A 238 1.63 0.84 6.95
N TRP A 239 2.50 1.85 6.78
CA TRP A 239 2.10 3.26 6.74
C TRP A 239 2.68 3.93 5.50
N TYR A 240 3.98 4.27 5.54
CA TYR A 240 4.76 4.88 4.47
C TYR A 240 6.17 4.29 4.51
N GLY A 241 6.61 3.69 3.42
CA GLY A 241 7.87 2.97 3.36
C GLY A 241 7.84 1.63 4.10
N THR A 242 9.00 0.98 4.12
CA THR A 242 9.24 -0.26 4.85
C THR A 242 9.72 0.06 6.27
N ASP A 243 9.19 -0.62 7.27
CA ASP A 243 9.69 -0.63 8.63
C ASP A 243 9.39 -1.97 9.32
N ARG A 244 9.98 -2.15 10.51
CA ARG A 244 9.78 -3.38 11.29
C ARG A 244 8.30 -3.65 11.60
N ILE A 245 7.52 -2.61 11.87
CA ILE A 245 6.09 -2.75 12.22
C ILE A 245 5.30 -3.25 11.01
N MET A 246 5.55 -2.72 9.81
CA MET A 246 4.94 -3.24 8.58
C MET A 246 5.28 -4.73 8.39
N PHE A 247 6.55 -5.11 8.56
CA PHE A 247 6.95 -6.52 8.42
C PHE A 247 6.28 -7.43 9.45
N ASP A 248 6.21 -7.00 10.72
CA ASP A 248 5.56 -7.75 11.80
C ASP A 248 4.06 -7.94 11.50
N ASN A 249 3.37 -6.88 11.08
CA ASN A 249 1.94 -6.92 10.73
C ASN A 249 1.69 -7.83 9.51
N LEU A 250 2.47 -7.64 8.45
CA LEU A 250 2.33 -8.44 7.24
C LEU A 250 2.64 -9.93 7.51
N ALA A 251 3.59 -10.22 8.43
CA ALA A 251 3.90 -11.57 8.87
C ALA A 251 2.74 -12.22 9.66
N ALA A 252 1.97 -11.44 10.43
CA ALA A 252 0.75 -11.93 11.09
C ALA A 252 -0.26 -12.44 10.03
N PHE A 253 -0.57 -11.63 9.01
CA PHE A 253 -1.41 -12.09 7.90
C PHE A 253 -0.83 -13.31 7.17
N ALA A 254 0.49 -13.31 6.90
CA ALA A 254 1.16 -14.44 6.26
C ALA A 254 1.01 -15.75 7.06
N ALA A 255 1.02 -15.68 8.39
CA ALA A 255 0.81 -16.83 9.25
C ALA A 255 -0.60 -17.42 9.09
N HIS A 256 -1.64 -16.58 9.05
CA HIS A 256 -3.03 -17.01 8.82
C HIS A 256 -3.21 -17.56 7.39
N ILE A 257 -2.69 -16.89 6.38
CA ILE A 257 -2.80 -17.32 4.97
C ILE A 257 -2.13 -18.69 4.76
N ARG A 258 -0.93 -18.91 5.34
CA ARG A 258 -0.24 -20.21 5.24
C ARG A 258 -0.97 -21.37 5.92
N ARG A 259 -1.77 -21.08 6.95
CA ARG A 259 -2.65 -22.08 7.59
C ARG A 259 -3.96 -22.30 6.85
N ASN A 260 -4.15 -21.61 5.71
CA ASN A 260 -5.42 -21.55 4.97
C ASN A 260 -6.60 -21.10 5.85
N ASP A 261 -6.35 -20.17 6.75
CA ASP A 261 -7.39 -19.63 7.60
C ASP A 261 -8.48 -18.96 6.72
N PRO A 262 -9.72 -19.43 6.78
CA PRO A 262 -10.79 -18.93 5.91
C PRO A 262 -11.05 -17.43 6.05
N VAL A 263 -10.73 -16.84 7.20
CA VAL A 263 -10.90 -15.39 7.44
C VAL A 263 -10.06 -14.54 6.46
N THR A 264 -8.93 -15.05 5.98
CA THR A 264 -8.04 -14.33 5.04
C THR A 264 -8.32 -14.64 3.57
N ARG A 265 -9.37 -15.44 3.26
CA ARG A 265 -9.63 -15.89 1.88
C ARG A 265 -9.78 -14.72 0.90
N HIS A 266 -10.49 -13.68 1.30
CA HIS A 266 -10.78 -12.49 0.49
C HIS A 266 -9.95 -11.27 0.89
N THR A 267 -8.68 -11.49 1.31
CA THR A 267 -7.77 -10.40 1.69
C THR A 267 -6.77 -10.15 0.57
N LEU A 268 -6.64 -8.85 0.18
CA LEU A 268 -5.63 -8.31 -0.70
C LEU A 268 -4.77 -7.29 0.04
N PHE A 269 -3.61 -6.95 -0.53
CA PHE A 269 -2.68 -5.94 -0.03
C PHE A 269 -2.31 -5.00 -1.17
N ASP A 270 -2.29 -3.70 -0.96
CA ASP A 270 -1.71 -2.82 -1.97
C ASP A 270 -0.25 -2.45 -1.65
N LEU A 271 0.46 -2.04 -2.70
CA LEU A 271 1.86 -1.63 -2.62
C LEU A 271 2.03 -0.11 -2.66
N ALA A 272 0.96 0.64 -2.43
CA ALA A 272 0.99 2.09 -2.40
C ALA A 272 2.01 2.59 -1.36
N VAL A 273 2.96 3.41 -1.79
CA VAL A 273 4.06 3.99 -1.01
C VAL A 273 4.83 3.02 -0.08
N VAL A 274 4.76 1.71 -0.35
CA VAL A 274 5.48 0.69 0.43
C VAL A 274 6.98 0.70 0.11
N VAL A 275 7.33 0.82 -1.18
CA VAL A 275 8.72 0.94 -1.63
C VAL A 275 9.02 2.40 -1.90
N THR A 276 9.96 2.97 -1.16
CA THR A 276 10.36 4.37 -1.25
C THR A 276 11.84 4.50 -1.61
N SER A 277 12.31 5.74 -1.80
CA SER A 277 13.75 6.00 -1.99
C SER A 277 14.59 5.53 -0.80
N ALA A 278 14.03 5.53 0.41
CA ALA A 278 14.69 5.09 1.64
C ALA A 278 14.75 3.57 1.82
N THR A 279 13.89 2.79 1.12
CA THR A 279 13.88 1.32 1.23
C THR A 279 15.24 0.73 0.90
N THR A 280 15.83 0.01 1.85
CA THR A 280 17.14 -0.64 1.70
C THR A 280 17.04 -1.95 0.90
N PRO A 281 18.16 -2.47 0.35
CA PRO A 281 18.17 -3.77 -0.33
C PRO A 281 17.69 -4.94 0.53
N ASP A 282 18.03 -4.94 1.83
CA ASP A 282 17.62 -6.01 2.77
C ASP A 282 16.12 -5.94 3.03
N GLU A 283 15.55 -4.77 3.22
CA GLU A 283 14.10 -4.58 3.36
C GLU A 283 13.34 -4.99 2.09
N ALA A 284 13.84 -4.60 0.93
CA ALA A 284 13.26 -5.01 -0.35
C ALA A 284 13.28 -6.53 -0.53
N ALA A 285 14.38 -7.19 -0.15
CA ALA A 285 14.48 -8.65 -0.17
C ALA A 285 13.51 -9.32 0.83
N ALA A 286 13.39 -8.76 2.05
CA ALA A 286 12.45 -9.23 3.06
C ALA A 286 10.99 -9.09 2.59
N LEU A 287 10.63 -7.96 1.98
CA LEU A 287 9.30 -7.72 1.41
C LEU A 287 9.00 -8.73 0.30
N ALA A 288 9.90 -8.90 -0.68
CA ALA A 288 9.72 -9.85 -1.76
C ALA A 288 9.56 -11.29 -1.24
N LYS A 289 10.27 -11.66 -0.17
CA LYS A 289 10.12 -12.97 0.49
C LYS A 289 8.74 -13.14 1.11
N LEU A 290 8.23 -12.14 1.84
CA LEU A 290 6.89 -12.18 2.42
C LEU A 290 5.80 -12.20 1.35
N MET A 291 5.94 -11.43 0.29
CA MET A 291 5.01 -11.44 -0.85
C MET A 291 4.89 -12.84 -1.47
N ARG A 292 6.01 -13.55 -1.63
CA ARG A 292 6.00 -14.95 -2.12
C ARG A 292 5.32 -15.91 -1.13
N GLN A 293 5.50 -15.72 0.17
CA GLN A 293 4.86 -16.53 1.20
C GLN A 293 3.34 -16.33 1.29
N ILE A 294 2.89 -15.12 1.08
CA ILE A 294 1.47 -14.71 1.05
C ILE A 294 0.82 -15.14 -0.28
N GLY A 295 1.59 -15.11 -1.36
CA GLY A 295 1.14 -15.32 -2.72
C GLY A 295 0.99 -14.00 -3.49
N LEU A 296 1.71 -13.87 -4.60
CA LEU A 296 1.79 -12.62 -5.37
C LEU A 296 0.43 -12.14 -5.88
N LYS A 297 -0.51 -13.05 -6.14
CA LYS A 297 -1.89 -12.73 -6.54
C LYS A 297 -2.71 -11.98 -5.48
N ARG A 298 -2.19 -11.86 -4.27
CA ARG A 298 -2.83 -11.07 -3.21
C ARG A 298 -2.33 -9.64 -3.14
N PHE A 299 -1.35 -9.28 -3.98
CA PHE A 299 -0.81 -7.92 -4.04
C PHE A 299 -1.31 -7.20 -5.28
N VAL A 300 -1.83 -6.01 -5.08
CA VAL A 300 -2.28 -5.11 -6.14
C VAL A 300 -1.45 -3.83 -6.12
N MET A 301 -1.31 -3.20 -7.29
CA MET A 301 -0.59 -1.94 -7.40
C MET A 301 -1.45 -0.78 -6.88
N GLY A 302 -0.81 0.19 -6.26
CA GLY A 302 -1.40 1.43 -5.79
C GLY A 302 -0.33 2.50 -5.68
N SER A 303 -0.68 3.77 -5.88
CA SER A 303 0.26 4.89 -5.81
C SER A 303 0.16 5.69 -4.51
N ASP A 304 -1.02 5.74 -3.89
CA ASP A 304 -1.36 6.73 -2.87
C ASP A 304 -1.26 8.17 -3.38
N TYR A 305 -1.75 8.37 -4.62
CA TYR A 305 -1.82 9.70 -5.21
C TYR A 305 -2.69 10.60 -4.28
N ASP A 306 -2.23 11.76 -3.85
CA ASP A 306 -1.17 12.58 -4.46
C ASP A 306 0.16 12.60 -3.65
N LEU A 307 0.35 11.69 -2.69
CA LEU A 307 1.67 11.53 -2.02
C LEU A 307 2.72 10.97 -2.98
N SER A 308 2.32 10.10 -3.88
CA SER A 308 3.15 9.55 -4.96
C SER A 308 2.35 9.51 -6.24
N THR A 309 3.00 9.25 -7.38
CA THR A 309 2.30 9.02 -8.64
C THR A 309 2.40 7.55 -9.04
N PRO A 310 1.47 7.02 -9.86
CA PRO A 310 1.58 5.67 -10.39
C PRO A 310 2.95 5.42 -11.05
N LYS A 311 3.46 6.41 -11.81
CA LYS A 311 4.76 6.31 -12.46
C LYS A 311 5.92 6.24 -11.48
N SER A 312 5.97 7.13 -10.49
CA SER A 312 7.07 7.12 -9.51
C SER A 312 7.05 5.85 -8.65
N THR A 313 5.87 5.34 -8.31
CA THR A 313 5.72 4.09 -7.58
C THR A 313 6.18 2.89 -8.42
N ASP A 314 5.82 2.83 -9.72
CA ASP A 314 6.30 1.80 -10.65
C ASP A 314 7.83 1.80 -10.74
N ASP A 315 8.41 2.97 -10.97
CA ASP A 315 9.87 3.14 -11.10
C ASP A 315 10.61 2.65 -9.83
N LEU A 316 10.12 3.01 -8.63
CA LEU A 316 10.71 2.61 -7.36
C LEU A 316 10.59 1.10 -7.11
N ILE A 317 9.41 0.52 -7.31
CA ILE A 317 9.19 -0.91 -7.10
C ILE A 317 10.06 -1.72 -8.05
N ARG A 318 10.12 -1.35 -9.32
CA ARG A 318 10.95 -2.05 -10.32
C ARG A 318 12.44 -1.91 -10.06
N ALA A 319 12.88 -0.75 -9.57
CA ALA A 319 14.29 -0.52 -9.26
C ALA A 319 14.77 -1.28 -8.02
N LYS A 320 13.90 -1.44 -7.02
CA LYS A 320 14.30 -1.91 -5.69
C LYS A 320 13.77 -3.29 -5.33
N LEU A 321 12.53 -3.63 -5.72
CA LEU A 321 11.93 -4.91 -5.35
C LEU A 321 12.42 -6.03 -6.28
N HIS A 322 13.21 -6.96 -5.74
CA HIS A 322 13.83 -8.05 -6.49
C HIS A 322 12.81 -9.15 -6.86
N LEU A 323 11.87 -8.81 -7.75
CA LEU A 323 10.97 -9.76 -8.39
C LEU A 323 11.53 -10.14 -9.77
N SER A 324 11.39 -11.41 -10.15
CA SER A 324 11.65 -11.82 -11.53
C SER A 324 10.64 -11.17 -12.50
N ASN A 325 10.95 -11.11 -13.81
CA ASN A 325 10.03 -10.57 -14.82
C ASN A 325 8.66 -11.27 -14.82
N ARG A 326 8.62 -12.56 -14.49
CA ARG A 326 7.37 -13.31 -14.37
C ARG A 326 6.56 -12.86 -13.15
N GLU A 327 7.19 -12.76 -11.99
CA GLU A 327 6.58 -12.31 -10.74
C GLU A 327 6.09 -10.86 -10.86
N TRP A 328 6.91 -10.01 -11.50
CA TRP A 328 6.53 -8.62 -11.76
C TRP A 328 5.27 -8.55 -12.62
N ARG A 329 5.23 -9.29 -13.73
CA ARG A 329 4.02 -9.34 -14.58
C ARG A 329 2.80 -9.83 -13.81
N GLU A 330 2.96 -10.78 -12.89
CA GLU A 330 1.85 -11.26 -12.07
C GLU A 330 1.30 -10.15 -11.17
N VAL A 331 2.16 -9.41 -10.46
CA VAL A 331 1.75 -8.31 -9.56
C VAL A 331 1.18 -7.14 -10.36
N ALA A 332 1.86 -6.68 -11.42
CA ALA A 332 1.43 -5.53 -12.21
C ALA A 332 0.07 -5.76 -12.91
N ARG A 333 -0.22 -6.99 -13.32
CA ARG A 333 -1.49 -7.36 -13.94
C ARG A 333 -2.54 -7.84 -12.95
N ASN A 334 -2.20 -7.95 -11.69
CA ASN A 334 -3.18 -8.33 -10.69
C ASN A 334 -4.19 -7.20 -10.49
N CYS A 335 -5.44 -7.58 -10.32
CA CYS A 335 -6.52 -6.63 -10.23
C CYS A 335 -7.56 -7.12 -9.22
N ALA A 336 -8.02 -6.20 -8.39
CA ALA A 336 -9.09 -6.50 -7.46
C ALA A 336 -10.41 -6.71 -8.20
N PRO A 337 -11.28 -7.63 -7.75
CA PRO A 337 -12.51 -7.98 -8.46
C PRO A 337 -13.47 -6.81 -8.75
N TRP A 338 -13.39 -5.76 -7.96
CA TRP A 338 -14.21 -4.54 -8.17
C TRP A 338 -13.60 -3.55 -9.18
N ALA A 339 -12.34 -3.74 -9.58
CA ALA A 339 -11.63 -2.83 -10.47
C ALA A 339 -11.51 -3.39 -11.90
N CYS A 340 -11.69 -4.68 -12.08
CA CYS A 340 -11.67 -5.40 -13.35
C CYS A 340 -12.91 -6.20 -13.60
#